data_11d5cc24114fc13e088719832a986f78
#
_entry.id   11d5cc24114fc13e088719832a986f78
#
_cell.length_a   1.000
_cell.length_b   1.000
_cell.length_c   1.000
_cell.angle_alpha   90.00
_cell.angle_beta   90.00
_cell.angle_gamma   90.00
#
_symmetry.space_group_name_H-M   'P 1'
#
loop_
_entity.id
_entity.type
_entity.pdbx_description
1 polymer ?
#
loop_
_entity_poly.entity_id
_entity_poly.type
_entity_poly.pdbx_seq_one_letter_code
_entity_poly.pdbx_strand_id
1 'polypeptide(L)'
;MELRNRPRRLRINSAMRALVRETTLQVEDLIYPIFIVPGTAVKEEISSLPGQYHVSVDEAVKLAKEAYDLGIKGVEIFGIPTYKDEDGSSAWDMEQPVQQAIMAIRKEVPELIVISDVCLCQYTSTGHCGHVEHHEVINDATLPLLCNVAVSHAKAGAHMVAPSDMMDGRIAAIREALDAEGFSHVSIRSYAAKYASAYYGPFRDAVHSAPGFGDRKGYQMDEANRLEALREVEQDISEGADIIMIKPALSYLDIVREVRDNFDCPLAVYNVSGEYAMIKTAAAAGLVDEKRITLETLLSMKRAGAKMIITYHALDVARWL
;
A
#
# COMPACT_ATOMS: atom_id res chain seq x y z
N MET A 1 48.84 -2.00 23.57
CA MET A 1 47.51 -1.33 23.53
C MET A 1 46.48 -2.29 24.13
N GLU A 2 45.91 -1.99 25.29
CA GLU A 2 44.84 -2.79 25.89
C GLU A 2 43.49 -2.39 25.29
N LEU A 3 42.86 -3.28 24.50
CA LEU A 3 41.53 -3.05 23.95
C LEU A 3 40.46 -3.46 24.95
N ARG A 4 39.93 -2.49 25.72
CA ARG A 4 38.80 -2.71 26.65
C ARG A 4 37.48 -2.96 25.92
N ASN A 5 37.19 -2.12 24.88
CA ASN A 5 35.97 -2.20 24.07
C ASN A 5 36.19 -3.11 22.86
N ARG A 6 35.41 -4.19 22.76
CA ARG A 6 35.48 -5.14 21.65
C ARG A 6 34.08 -5.48 21.15
N PRO A 7 33.48 -4.67 20.26
CA PRO A 7 32.10 -4.91 19.74
C PRO A 7 31.94 -6.27 19.07
N ARG A 8 33.03 -6.89 18.57
CA ARG A 8 32.98 -8.23 17.97
C ARG A 8 32.55 -9.32 18.95
N ARG A 9 32.61 -9.09 20.29
CA ARG A 9 32.15 -10.04 21.31
C ARG A 9 30.67 -10.36 21.15
N LEU A 10 29.85 -9.37 20.69
CA LEU A 10 28.42 -9.53 20.46
C LEU A 10 28.08 -10.13 19.09
N ARG A 11 29.08 -10.50 18.28
CA ARG A 11 28.92 -11.02 16.91
C ARG A 11 29.53 -12.41 16.71
N ILE A 12 30.06 -13.04 17.74
CA ILE A 12 30.89 -14.24 17.69
C ILE A 12 30.19 -15.46 17.06
N ASN A 13 28.88 -15.59 17.25
CA ASN A 13 28.08 -16.65 16.65
C ASN A 13 26.62 -16.21 16.48
N SER A 14 25.79 -17.07 15.86
CA SER A 14 24.38 -16.78 15.56
C SER A 14 23.55 -16.59 16.84
N ALA A 15 23.79 -17.39 17.88
CA ALA A 15 23.05 -17.29 19.15
C ALA A 15 23.27 -15.92 19.83
N MET A 16 24.55 -15.47 19.91
CA MET A 16 24.86 -14.15 20.45
C MET A 16 24.20 -13.03 19.64
N ARG A 17 24.28 -13.12 18.30
CA ARG A 17 23.62 -12.13 17.44
C ARG A 17 22.10 -12.12 17.60
N ALA A 18 21.48 -13.29 17.84
CA ALA A 18 20.03 -13.37 18.10
C ALA A 18 19.64 -12.73 19.44
N LEU A 19 20.45 -12.95 20.49
CA LEU A 19 20.19 -12.39 21.82
C LEU A 19 20.24 -10.85 21.86
N VAL A 20 21.08 -10.22 21.02
CA VAL A 20 21.26 -8.76 21.02
C VAL A 20 20.53 -8.08 19.87
N ARG A 21 19.69 -8.81 19.14
CA ARG A 21 18.95 -8.27 17.98
C ARG A 21 17.90 -7.30 18.44
N GLU A 22 17.95 -6.07 17.91
CA GLU A 22 17.03 -4.97 18.25
C GLU A 22 15.77 -4.96 17.41
N THR A 23 15.85 -5.46 16.17
CA THR A 23 14.74 -5.42 15.20
C THR A 23 14.47 -6.81 14.64
N THR A 24 13.20 -7.17 14.59
CA THR A 24 12.72 -8.43 14.00
C THR A 24 11.70 -8.14 12.89
N LEU A 25 11.66 -9.00 11.90
CA LEU A 25 10.62 -9.07 10.89
C LEU A 25 9.76 -10.30 11.17
N GLN A 26 8.44 -10.11 11.20
CA GLN A 26 7.46 -11.17 11.46
C GLN A 26 6.45 -11.20 10.32
N VAL A 27 5.78 -12.35 10.13
CA VAL A 27 4.74 -12.50 9.09
C VAL A 27 3.60 -11.51 9.32
N GLU A 28 3.28 -11.21 10.58
CA GLU A 28 2.22 -10.28 10.98
C GLU A 28 2.52 -8.81 10.64
N ASP A 29 3.77 -8.50 10.30
CA ASP A 29 4.14 -7.16 9.82
C ASP A 29 3.78 -6.93 8.34
N LEU A 30 3.43 -8.01 7.60
CA LEU A 30 3.23 -7.98 6.16
C LEU A 30 1.77 -7.78 5.78
N ILE A 31 1.54 -6.97 4.73
CA ILE A 31 0.26 -6.82 4.05
C ILE A 31 0.47 -7.24 2.59
N TYR A 32 -0.39 -8.12 2.08
CA TYR A 32 -0.29 -8.63 0.72
C TYR A 32 -1.20 -7.86 -0.24
N PRO A 33 -0.69 -7.19 -1.30
CA PRO A 33 -1.49 -6.51 -2.31
C PRO A 33 -2.04 -7.51 -3.35
N ILE A 34 -3.31 -7.36 -3.73
CA ILE A 34 -4.01 -8.20 -4.72
C ILE A 34 -4.66 -7.30 -5.78
N PHE A 35 -4.47 -7.64 -7.05
CA PHE A 35 -5.04 -6.94 -8.21
C PHE A 35 -6.27 -7.67 -8.73
N ILE A 36 -7.45 -7.06 -8.58
CA ILE A 36 -8.73 -7.66 -8.93
C ILE A 36 -9.19 -7.20 -10.31
N VAL A 37 -9.56 -8.16 -11.15
CA VAL A 37 -10.10 -7.92 -12.49
C VAL A 37 -11.49 -8.55 -12.64
N PRO A 38 -12.29 -8.09 -13.62
CA PRO A 38 -13.55 -8.75 -13.98
C PRO A 38 -13.30 -10.17 -14.49
N GLY A 39 -14.33 -11.04 -14.38
CA GLY A 39 -14.31 -12.40 -14.94
C GLY A 39 -14.43 -13.49 -13.90
N THR A 40 -14.20 -14.72 -14.32
CA THR A 40 -14.22 -15.92 -13.47
C THR A 40 -13.05 -16.83 -13.86
N ALA A 41 -12.39 -17.40 -12.86
CA ALA A 41 -11.19 -18.24 -13.03
C ALA A 41 -10.03 -17.52 -13.77
N VAL A 42 -9.96 -16.19 -13.66
CA VAL A 42 -8.87 -15.40 -14.24
C VAL A 42 -7.70 -15.37 -13.26
N LYS A 43 -6.53 -15.79 -13.75
CA LYS A 43 -5.24 -15.66 -13.05
C LYS A 43 -4.16 -15.46 -14.10
N GLU A 44 -3.87 -14.20 -14.41
CA GLU A 44 -2.94 -13.80 -15.47
C GLU A 44 -1.74 -13.08 -14.86
N GLU A 45 -0.52 -13.51 -15.15
CA GLU A 45 0.69 -12.91 -14.61
C GLU A 45 0.88 -11.49 -15.17
N ILE A 46 1.21 -10.56 -14.27
CA ILE A 46 1.51 -9.17 -14.61
C ILE A 46 2.96 -9.09 -15.08
N SER A 47 3.17 -8.83 -16.36
CA SER A 47 4.52 -8.86 -16.98
C SER A 47 5.53 -7.92 -16.33
N SER A 48 5.09 -6.78 -15.80
CA SER A 48 5.94 -5.81 -15.08
C SER A 48 6.16 -6.16 -13.61
N LEU A 49 5.45 -7.16 -13.07
CA LEU A 49 5.53 -7.61 -11.68
C LEU A 49 5.65 -9.15 -11.62
N PRO A 50 6.81 -9.74 -11.90
CA PRO A 50 7.00 -11.19 -11.96
C PRO A 50 6.50 -11.90 -10.69
N GLY A 51 5.65 -12.93 -10.85
CA GLY A 51 5.04 -13.67 -9.76
C GLY A 51 3.82 -12.99 -9.12
N GLN A 52 3.35 -11.85 -9.66
CA GLN A 52 2.09 -11.22 -9.28
C GLN A 52 1.06 -11.36 -10.41
N TYR A 53 -0.23 -11.37 -10.06
CA TYR A 53 -1.28 -11.74 -10.99
C TYR A 53 -2.45 -10.77 -10.95
N HIS A 54 -3.06 -10.53 -12.10
CA HIS A 54 -4.45 -10.10 -12.19
C HIS A 54 -5.33 -11.30 -11.88
N VAL A 55 -6.28 -11.15 -10.96
CA VAL A 55 -7.13 -12.25 -10.52
C VAL A 55 -8.60 -11.85 -10.49
N SER A 56 -9.48 -12.75 -10.90
CA SER A 56 -10.93 -12.59 -10.67
C SER A 56 -11.27 -12.78 -9.19
N VAL A 57 -12.49 -12.42 -8.82
CA VAL A 57 -12.97 -12.47 -7.42
C VAL A 57 -12.78 -13.87 -6.79
N ASP A 58 -13.10 -14.94 -7.51
CA ASP A 58 -12.96 -16.31 -7.03
C ASP A 58 -11.50 -16.72 -6.81
N GLU A 59 -10.57 -16.26 -7.65
CA GLU A 59 -9.13 -16.49 -7.48
C GLU A 59 -8.56 -15.60 -6.37
N ALA A 60 -9.08 -14.38 -6.20
CA ALA A 60 -8.67 -13.48 -5.10
C ALA A 60 -9.00 -14.08 -3.74
N VAL A 61 -10.13 -14.74 -3.58
CA VAL A 61 -10.49 -15.48 -2.35
C VAL A 61 -9.45 -16.56 -2.04
N LYS A 62 -8.98 -17.30 -3.06
CA LYS A 62 -7.94 -18.34 -2.86
C LYS A 62 -6.61 -17.72 -2.40
N LEU A 63 -6.20 -16.60 -3.01
CA LEU A 63 -4.99 -15.87 -2.58
C LEU A 63 -5.12 -15.30 -1.16
N ALA A 64 -6.28 -14.75 -0.83
CA ALA A 64 -6.56 -14.24 0.52
C ALA A 64 -6.50 -15.37 1.56
N LYS A 65 -7.06 -16.53 1.23
CA LYS A 65 -6.98 -17.72 2.09
C LYS A 65 -5.54 -18.21 2.24
N GLU A 66 -4.77 -18.27 1.16
CA GLU A 66 -3.35 -18.64 1.20
C GLU A 66 -2.55 -17.67 2.08
N ALA A 67 -2.76 -16.36 1.95
CA ALA A 67 -2.13 -15.36 2.79
C ALA A 67 -2.47 -15.57 4.28
N TYR A 68 -3.73 -15.82 4.60
CA TYR A 68 -4.20 -16.09 5.96
C TYR A 68 -3.57 -17.37 6.53
N ASP A 69 -3.56 -18.47 5.76
CA ASP A 69 -3.00 -19.76 6.17
C ASP A 69 -1.48 -19.67 6.43
N LEU A 70 -0.78 -18.75 5.74
CA LEU A 70 0.63 -18.42 5.98
C LEU A 70 0.85 -17.47 7.19
N GLY A 71 -0.22 -16.98 7.84
CA GLY A 71 -0.15 -16.12 9.01
C GLY A 71 -0.21 -14.62 8.73
N ILE A 72 -0.33 -14.18 7.47
CA ILE A 72 -0.52 -12.77 7.08
C ILE A 72 -1.88 -12.30 7.61
N LYS A 73 -1.92 -11.09 8.20
CA LYS A 73 -3.13 -10.57 8.88
C LYS A 73 -3.95 -9.64 8.01
N GLY A 74 -3.42 -9.14 6.90
CA GLY A 74 -4.14 -8.21 6.04
C GLY A 74 -3.78 -8.33 4.57
N VAL A 75 -4.79 -8.10 3.72
CA VAL A 75 -4.62 -7.94 2.27
C VAL A 75 -5.09 -6.56 1.85
N GLU A 76 -4.45 -5.99 0.84
CA GLU A 76 -4.84 -4.73 0.24
C GLU A 76 -5.31 -4.94 -1.20
N ILE A 77 -6.51 -4.45 -1.52
CA ILE A 77 -7.18 -4.71 -2.79
C ILE A 77 -7.07 -3.50 -3.70
N PHE A 78 -6.58 -3.74 -4.92
CA PHE A 78 -6.55 -2.81 -6.04
C PHE A 78 -7.42 -3.35 -7.17
N GLY A 79 -8.30 -2.52 -7.74
CA GLY A 79 -9.22 -2.95 -8.77
C GLY A 79 -8.92 -2.43 -10.16
N ILE A 80 -9.20 -3.26 -11.15
CA ILE A 80 -9.29 -2.86 -12.55
C ILE A 80 -10.78 -2.92 -12.92
N PRO A 81 -11.43 -1.78 -13.25
CA PRO A 81 -12.86 -1.75 -13.49
C PRO A 81 -13.26 -2.31 -14.84
N THR A 82 -14.56 -2.57 -15.03
CA THR A 82 -15.14 -2.98 -16.30
C THR A 82 -15.26 -1.81 -17.30
N TYR A 83 -15.34 -0.58 -16.80
CA TYR A 83 -15.40 0.65 -17.61
C TYR A 83 -14.73 1.80 -16.86
N LYS A 84 -14.36 2.83 -17.62
CA LYS A 84 -13.80 4.09 -17.11
C LYS A 84 -14.59 5.26 -17.71
N ASP A 85 -14.77 6.31 -16.90
CA ASP A 85 -15.38 7.56 -17.31
C ASP A 85 -14.62 8.79 -16.76
N GLU A 86 -15.11 9.98 -16.94
CA GLU A 86 -14.44 11.21 -16.52
C GLU A 86 -14.31 11.32 -15.00
N ASP A 87 -15.35 10.91 -14.28
CA ASP A 87 -15.41 10.99 -12.80
C ASP A 87 -14.92 9.72 -12.11
N GLY A 88 -14.69 8.63 -12.85
CA GLY A 88 -14.31 7.35 -12.27
C GLY A 88 -15.46 6.66 -11.54
N SER A 89 -16.71 6.79 -12.04
CA SER A 89 -17.93 6.34 -11.35
C SER A 89 -17.93 4.84 -11.03
N SER A 90 -17.22 4.03 -11.80
CA SER A 90 -17.03 2.61 -11.52
C SER A 90 -16.29 2.34 -10.19
N ALA A 91 -15.61 3.33 -9.60
CA ALA A 91 -14.92 3.16 -8.33
C ALA A 91 -15.84 2.92 -7.13
N TRP A 92 -17.09 3.39 -7.18
CA TRP A 92 -18.08 3.21 -6.13
C TRP A 92 -19.32 2.39 -6.53
N ASP A 93 -19.29 1.78 -7.69
CA ASP A 93 -20.33 0.86 -8.16
C ASP A 93 -20.17 -0.49 -7.44
N MET A 94 -21.24 -0.91 -6.74
CA MET A 94 -21.25 -2.15 -5.94
C MET A 94 -21.09 -3.44 -6.75
N GLU A 95 -21.35 -3.38 -8.07
CA GLU A 95 -21.18 -4.53 -8.99
C GLU A 95 -19.75 -4.65 -9.54
N GLN A 96 -18.86 -3.72 -9.20
CA GLN A 96 -17.47 -3.75 -9.67
C GLN A 96 -16.59 -4.75 -8.89
N PRO A 97 -15.48 -5.16 -9.48
CA PRO A 97 -14.63 -6.23 -8.95
C PRO A 97 -14.14 -6.00 -7.51
N VAL A 98 -13.85 -4.76 -7.11
CA VAL A 98 -13.34 -4.46 -5.76
C VAL A 98 -14.39 -4.75 -4.71
N GLN A 99 -15.61 -4.20 -4.85
CA GLN A 99 -16.70 -4.39 -3.89
C GLN A 99 -17.09 -5.87 -3.80
N GLN A 100 -17.16 -6.55 -4.94
CA GLN A 100 -17.45 -7.98 -5.01
C GLN A 100 -16.34 -8.81 -4.32
N ALA A 101 -15.06 -8.46 -4.51
CA ALA A 101 -13.95 -9.15 -3.85
C ALA A 101 -13.95 -8.91 -2.33
N ILE A 102 -14.23 -7.67 -1.88
CA ILE A 102 -14.35 -7.38 -0.44
C ILE A 102 -15.43 -8.29 0.17
N MET A 103 -16.63 -8.32 -0.40
CA MET A 103 -17.73 -9.17 0.10
C MET A 103 -17.36 -10.65 0.12
N ALA A 104 -16.75 -11.16 -0.95
CA ALA A 104 -16.39 -12.56 -1.07
C ALA A 104 -15.28 -12.96 -0.06
N ILE A 105 -14.23 -12.16 0.06
CA ILE A 105 -13.13 -12.43 1.01
C ILE A 105 -13.65 -12.35 2.45
N ARG A 106 -14.47 -11.36 2.78
CA ARG A 106 -15.09 -11.21 4.10
C ARG A 106 -15.92 -12.42 4.50
N LYS A 107 -16.62 -13.00 3.54
CA LYS A 107 -17.43 -14.20 3.76
C LYS A 107 -16.59 -15.45 3.98
N GLU A 108 -15.56 -15.66 3.16
CA GLU A 108 -14.79 -16.91 3.12
C GLU A 108 -13.58 -16.92 4.10
N VAL A 109 -13.04 -15.74 4.43
CA VAL A 109 -11.88 -15.56 5.33
C VAL A 109 -12.18 -14.43 6.33
N PRO A 110 -13.14 -14.60 7.24
CA PRO A 110 -13.67 -13.51 8.08
C PRO A 110 -12.65 -12.89 9.04
N GLU A 111 -11.61 -13.63 9.43
CA GLU A 111 -10.54 -13.18 10.33
C GLU A 111 -9.46 -12.34 9.63
N LEU A 112 -9.43 -12.32 8.29
CA LEU A 112 -8.45 -11.55 7.53
C LEU A 112 -8.89 -10.09 7.41
N ILE A 113 -7.98 -9.17 7.71
CA ILE A 113 -8.24 -7.74 7.51
C ILE A 113 -8.23 -7.41 6.02
N VAL A 114 -9.35 -6.93 5.51
CA VAL A 114 -9.49 -6.47 4.14
C VAL A 114 -9.32 -4.96 4.12
N ILE A 115 -8.31 -4.50 3.40
CA ILE A 115 -7.95 -3.10 3.18
C ILE A 115 -8.24 -2.77 1.73
N SER A 116 -8.86 -1.64 1.45
CA SER A 116 -9.14 -1.23 0.08
C SER A 116 -8.50 0.10 -0.26
N ASP A 117 -7.80 0.15 -1.39
CA ASP A 117 -7.27 1.40 -1.96
C ASP A 117 -8.43 2.34 -2.33
N VAL A 118 -8.34 3.60 -1.91
CA VAL A 118 -9.29 4.66 -2.31
C VAL A 118 -8.54 5.63 -3.19
N CYS A 119 -8.81 5.54 -4.49
CA CYS A 119 -8.24 6.39 -5.52
C CYS A 119 -9.12 6.34 -6.78
N LEU A 120 -9.00 7.33 -7.64
CA LEU A 120 -9.73 7.38 -8.91
C LEU A 120 -8.88 7.00 -10.12
N CYS A 121 -7.54 6.91 -9.99
CA CYS A 121 -6.66 6.75 -11.16
C CYS A 121 -6.85 5.45 -11.97
N GLN A 122 -7.37 4.38 -11.34
CA GLN A 122 -7.74 3.15 -12.05
C GLN A 122 -9.04 3.30 -12.84
N TYR A 123 -9.90 4.25 -12.44
CA TYR A 123 -11.30 4.36 -12.82
C TYR A 123 -11.59 5.53 -13.74
N THR A 124 -10.78 6.60 -13.70
CA THR A 124 -10.90 7.74 -14.60
C THR A 124 -10.34 7.44 -15.99
N SER A 125 -10.99 7.99 -17.02
CA SER A 125 -10.50 7.94 -18.40
C SER A 125 -9.17 8.67 -18.58
N THR A 126 -8.88 9.65 -17.72
CA THR A 126 -7.65 10.44 -17.71
C THR A 126 -6.47 9.75 -17.03
N GLY A 127 -6.72 8.72 -16.18
CA GLY A 127 -5.70 8.09 -15.36
C GLY A 127 -5.18 8.95 -14.21
N HIS A 128 -5.77 10.11 -13.95
CA HIS A 128 -5.46 10.96 -12.80
C HIS A 128 -6.23 10.52 -11.54
N CYS A 129 -5.72 10.91 -10.37
CA CYS A 129 -6.29 10.50 -9.08
C CYS A 129 -7.49 11.34 -8.63
N GLY A 130 -8.00 12.22 -9.47
CA GLY A 130 -9.10 13.12 -9.17
C GLY A 130 -9.85 13.59 -10.41
N HIS A 131 -10.90 14.37 -10.17
CA HIS A 131 -11.66 15.07 -11.21
C HIS A 131 -10.79 16.07 -11.95
N VAL A 132 -10.91 16.11 -13.28
CA VAL A 132 -10.05 16.92 -14.14
C VAL A 132 -10.87 17.97 -14.88
N GLU A 133 -10.48 19.24 -14.75
CA GLU A 133 -10.97 20.34 -15.57
C GLU A 133 -9.78 21.06 -16.23
N HIS A 134 -9.87 21.38 -17.48
CA HIS A 134 -8.83 22.14 -18.22
C HIS A 134 -7.39 21.58 -18.09
N HIS A 135 -7.24 20.24 -18.04
CA HIS A 135 -5.98 19.53 -17.79
C HIS A 135 -5.38 19.74 -16.40
N GLU A 136 -6.19 20.12 -15.41
CA GLU A 136 -5.81 20.23 -14.01
C GLU A 136 -6.69 19.33 -13.15
N VAL A 137 -6.10 18.71 -12.10
CA VAL A 137 -6.88 17.97 -11.10
C VAL A 137 -7.45 18.96 -10.11
N ILE A 138 -8.77 18.98 -9.97
CA ILE A 138 -9.48 19.90 -9.08
C ILE A 138 -9.71 19.25 -7.73
N ASN A 139 -8.96 19.72 -6.73
CA ASN A 139 -8.94 19.17 -5.38
C ASN A 139 -10.35 19.01 -4.78
N ASP A 140 -11.05 20.14 -4.60
CA ASP A 140 -12.32 20.18 -3.86
C ASP A 140 -13.45 19.42 -4.58
N ALA A 141 -13.44 19.40 -5.91
CA ALA A 141 -14.39 18.61 -6.70
C ALA A 141 -14.12 17.09 -6.59
N THR A 142 -12.89 16.70 -6.26
CA THR A 142 -12.50 15.30 -6.08
C THR A 142 -12.96 14.71 -4.74
N LEU A 143 -13.02 15.51 -3.68
CA LEU A 143 -13.32 15.02 -2.33
C LEU A 143 -14.65 14.23 -2.24
N PRO A 144 -15.78 14.71 -2.78
CA PRO A 144 -17.03 13.94 -2.74
C PRO A 144 -16.94 12.59 -3.47
N LEU A 145 -16.16 12.52 -4.55
CA LEU A 145 -15.95 11.27 -5.30
C LEU A 145 -15.19 10.24 -4.46
N LEU A 146 -14.12 10.67 -3.77
CA LEU A 146 -13.37 9.82 -2.85
C LEU A 146 -14.22 9.34 -1.67
N CYS A 147 -15.10 10.19 -1.15
CA CYS A 147 -16.08 9.80 -0.13
C CYS A 147 -17.01 8.69 -0.63
N ASN A 148 -17.53 8.80 -1.85
CA ASN A 148 -18.36 7.75 -2.45
C ASN A 148 -17.61 6.41 -2.55
N VAL A 149 -16.35 6.43 -2.97
CA VAL A 149 -15.50 5.23 -3.03
C VAL A 149 -15.34 4.61 -1.64
N ALA A 150 -14.91 5.39 -0.64
CA ALA A 150 -14.68 4.91 0.71
C ALA A 150 -15.95 4.32 1.34
N VAL A 151 -17.09 5.00 1.19
CA VAL A 151 -18.40 4.54 1.70
C VAL A 151 -18.83 3.25 0.98
N SER A 152 -18.63 3.12 -0.34
CA SER A 152 -18.99 1.90 -1.07
C SER A 152 -18.15 0.70 -0.60
N HIS A 153 -16.85 0.91 -0.33
CA HIS A 153 -15.97 -0.12 0.20
C HIS A 153 -16.36 -0.53 1.63
N ALA A 154 -16.74 0.44 2.47
CA ALA A 154 -17.27 0.17 3.81
C ALA A 154 -18.60 -0.62 3.76
N LYS A 155 -19.52 -0.26 2.84
CA LYS A 155 -20.78 -1.01 2.58
C LYS A 155 -20.50 -2.44 2.11
N ALA A 156 -19.45 -2.66 1.34
CA ALA A 156 -19.01 -4.00 0.93
C ALA A 156 -18.35 -4.80 2.08
N GLY A 157 -17.98 -4.15 3.19
CA GLY A 157 -17.44 -4.80 4.38
C GLY A 157 -15.92 -4.65 4.56
N ALA A 158 -15.28 -3.67 3.93
CA ALA A 158 -13.87 -3.36 4.19
C ALA A 158 -13.67 -3.01 5.67
N HIS A 159 -12.57 -3.49 6.26
CA HIS A 159 -12.20 -3.13 7.63
C HIS A 159 -11.46 -1.80 7.69
N MET A 160 -10.79 -1.45 6.60
CA MET A 160 -9.94 -0.29 6.49
C MET A 160 -9.99 0.25 5.06
N VAL A 161 -10.12 1.55 4.93
CA VAL A 161 -9.95 2.26 3.65
C VAL A 161 -8.58 2.94 3.62
N ALA A 162 -7.97 3.01 2.44
CA ALA A 162 -6.61 3.50 2.28
C ALA A 162 -6.52 4.58 1.19
N PRO A 163 -6.86 5.84 1.50
CA PRO A 163 -6.80 6.95 0.56
C PRO A 163 -5.38 7.19 0.03
N SER A 164 -5.21 7.06 -1.28
CA SER A 164 -3.91 7.14 -1.95
C SER A 164 -3.81 8.24 -3.01
N ASP A 165 -4.79 9.11 -3.06
CA ASP A 165 -4.97 10.17 -4.06
C ASP A 165 -4.09 11.39 -3.84
N MET A 166 -3.81 11.77 -2.60
CA MET A 166 -3.06 12.96 -2.15
C MET A 166 -3.80 14.30 -2.33
N MET A 167 -5.14 14.32 -2.28
CA MET A 167 -5.92 15.56 -2.24
C MET A 167 -5.90 16.17 -0.84
N ASP A 168 -5.85 17.49 -0.75
CA ASP A 168 -5.92 18.21 0.53
C ASP A 168 -7.30 18.02 1.19
N GLY A 169 -7.34 17.76 2.50
CA GLY A 169 -8.58 17.60 3.27
C GLY A 169 -9.33 16.29 3.06
N ARG A 170 -8.77 15.36 2.28
CA ARG A 170 -9.45 14.09 1.94
C ARG A 170 -9.70 13.18 3.13
N ILE A 171 -8.83 13.20 4.13
CA ILE A 171 -8.98 12.33 5.30
C ILE A 171 -10.15 12.79 6.16
N ALA A 172 -10.27 14.10 6.40
CA ALA A 172 -11.41 14.68 7.10
C ALA A 172 -12.73 14.40 6.37
N ALA A 173 -12.77 14.63 5.05
CA ALA A 173 -13.97 14.38 4.25
C ALA A 173 -14.40 12.92 4.27
N ILE A 174 -13.46 11.97 4.10
CA ILE A 174 -13.74 10.53 4.14
C ILE A 174 -14.17 10.11 5.56
N ARG A 175 -13.54 10.60 6.62
CA ARG A 175 -13.93 10.27 8.00
C ARG A 175 -15.35 10.73 8.30
N GLU A 176 -15.69 11.98 7.94
CA GLU A 176 -17.03 12.52 8.09
C GLU A 176 -18.07 11.71 7.31
N ALA A 177 -17.78 11.35 6.06
CA ALA A 177 -18.69 10.56 5.24
C ALA A 177 -18.92 9.15 5.79
N LEU A 178 -17.86 8.48 6.26
CA LEU A 178 -17.97 7.16 6.88
C LEU A 178 -18.80 7.22 8.18
N ASP A 179 -18.58 8.22 9.02
CA ASP A 179 -19.29 8.38 10.29
C ASP A 179 -20.78 8.69 10.05
N ALA A 180 -21.10 9.55 9.08
CA ALA A 180 -22.47 9.89 8.70
C ALA A 180 -23.26 8.69 8.18
N GLU A 181 -22.59 7.75 7.51
CA GLU A 181 -23.20 6.51 6.99
C GLU A 181 -23.16 5.34 8.03
N GLY A 182 -22.70 5.59 9.26
CA GLY A 182 -22.68 4.60 10.35
C GLY A 182 -21.45 3.67 10.36
N PHE A 183 -20.40 4.00 9.61
CA PHE A 183 -19.16 3.22 9.51
C PHE A 183 -18.02 3.78 10.38
N SER A 184 -18.33 4.30 11.56
CA SER A 184 -17.34 4.84 12.51
C SER A 184 -16.27 3.83 12.96
N HIS A 185 -16.53 2.54 12.78
CA HIS A 185 -15.62 1.44 13.10
C HIS A 185 -14.64 1.11 11.96
N VAL A 186 -14.83 1.67 10.75
CA VAL A 186 -13.90 1.46 9.62
C VAL A 186 -12.73 2.41 9.78
N SER A 187 -11.51 1.84 9.86
CA SER A 187 -10.30 2.63 10.03
C SER A 187 -9.82 3.25 8.72
N ILE A 188 -9.06 4.35 8.84
CA ILE A 188 -8.43 5.05 7.71
C ILE A 188 -6.92 4.91 7.81
N ARG A 189 -6.29 4.29 6.80
CA ARG A 189 -4.85 4.31 6.62
C ARG A 189 -4.49 5.27 5.51
N SER A 190 -4.04 6.45 5.87
CA SER A 190 -3.66 7.46 4.90
C SER A 190 -2.31 7.17 4.23
N TYR A 191 -2.24 7.39 2.94
CA TYR A 191 -0.96 7.57 2.22
C TYR A 191 -0.46 9.00 2.49
N ALA A 192 -0.08 9.26 3.75
CA ALA A 192 0.17 10.60 4.27
C ALA A 192 1.36 11.30 3.59
N ALA A 193 2.43 10.55 3.29
CA ALA A 193 3.55 11.08 2.53
C ALA A 193 3.82 10.19 1.31
N LYS A 194 3.18 10.53 0.20
CA LYS A 194 3.34 9.83 -1.07
C LYS A 194 4.06 10.71 -2.08
N TYR A 195 5.27 10.32 -2.42
CA TYR A 195 6.15 11.04 -3.34
C TYR A 195 5.88 10.74 -4.82
N ALA A 196 6.11 11.70 -5.70
CA ALA A 196 6.03 11.54 -7.16
C ALA A 196 7.23 10.73 -7.66
N SER A 197 7.19 9.41 -7.47
CA SER A 197 8.34 8.53 -7.62
C SER A 197 8.39 7.82 -8.97
N ALA A 198 9.61 7.65 -9.49
CA ALA A 198 9.91 6.80 -10.65
C ALA A 198 9.71 5.30 -10.35
N TYR A 199 9.67 4.89 -9.09
CA TYR A 199 9.45 3.50 -8.67
C TYR A 199 8.03 2.97 -8.92
N TYR A 200 7.09 3.79 -9.43
CA TYR A 200 5.70 3.37 -9.66
C TYR A 200 5.43 2.80 -11.05
N GLY A 201 6.42 2.75 -11.94
CA GLY A 201 6.24 2.25 -13.30
C GLY A 201 5.49 0.92 -13.37
N PRO A 202 5.98 -0.16 -12.75
CA PRO A 202 5.31 -1.46 -12.81
C PRO A 202 3.89 -1.48 -12.22
N PHE A 203 3.60 -0.67 -11.20
CA PHE A 203 2.25 -0.54 -10.66
C PHE A 203 1.29 0.14 -11.64
N ARG A 204 1.75 1.22 -12.32
CA ARG A 204 0.91 1.92 -13.31
C ARG A 204 0.50 1.00 -14.46
N ASP A 205 1.43 0.12 -14.88
CA ASP A 205 1.14 -0.92 -15.87
C ASP A 205 0.12 -1.92 -15.31
N ALA A 206 0.32 -2.39 -14.08
CA ALA A 206 -0.53 -3.39 -13.43
C ALA A 206 -1.99 -2.94 -13.28
N VAL A 207 -2.26 -1.66 -13.01
CA VAL A 207 -3.63 -1.15 -12.82
C VAL A 207 -4.12 -0.27 -13.99
N HIS A 208 -3.39 -0.25 -15.10
CA HIS A 208 -3.73 0.53 -16.29
C HIS A 208 -4.05 2.00 -15.98
N SER A 209 -3.20 2.62 -15.12
CA SER A 209 -3.39 3.99 -14.60
C SER A 209 -2.31 4.97 -15.01
N ALA A 210 -1.66 4.77 -16.16
CA ALA A 210 -0.77 5.76 -16.70
C ALA A 210 -1.54 7.08 -16.97
N PRO A 211 -1.01 8.25 -16.55
CA PRO A 211 -1.65 9.53 -16.86
C PRO A 211 -1.80 9.73 -18.34
N GLY A 212 -2.99 10.11 -18.79
CA GLY A 212 -3.27 10.41 -20.20
C GLY A 212 -2.64 11.73 -20.68
N PHE A 213 -2.25 12.60 -19.75
CA PHE A 213 -1.54 13.85 -19.99
C PHE A 213 -0.69 14.22 -18.75
N GLY A 214 0.32 15.09 -18.94
CA GLY A 214 1.14 15.63 -17.84
C GLY A 214 1.77 14.56 -16.97
N ASP A 215 1.79 14.83 -15.67
CA ASP A 215 2.29 13.92 -14.61
C ASP A 215 1.46 14.07 -13.33
N ARG A 216 1.92 13.51 -12.21
CA ARG A 216 1.23 13.59 -10.91
C ARG A 216 1.92 14.51 -9.90
N LYS A 217 2.90 15.30 -10.33
CA LYS A 217 3.68 16.19 -9.44
C LYS A 217 2.87 17.36 -8.88
N GLY A 218 1.71 17.65 -9.47
CA GLY A 218 0.79 18.67 -8.97
C GLY A 218 0.08 18.30 -7.67
N TYR A 219 0.08 16.99 -7.29
CA TYR A 219 -0.56 16.51 -6.06
C TYR A 219 0.25 15.44 -5.31
N GLN A 220 1.20 14.76 -5.92
CA GLN A 220 2.16 13.91 -5.20
C GLN A 220 3.38 14.75 -4.84
N MET A 221 3.96 14.47 -3.67
CA MET A 221 5.08 15.24 -3.11
C MET A 221 6.34 15.20 -3.98
N ASP A 222 7.10 16.28 -3.97
CA ASP A 222 8.41 16.35 -4.60
C ASP A 222 9.41 15.45 -3.85
N GLU A 223 10.11 14.60 -4.58
CA GLU A 223 11.12 13.67 -4.06
C GLU A 223 12.30 14.37 -3.36
N ALA A 224 12.51 15.66 -3.59
CA ALA A 224 13.54 16.46 -2.94
C ALA A 224 13.13 17.03 -1.57
N ASN A 225 11.82 16.95 -1.21
CA ASN A 225 11.28 17.60 -0.02
C ASN A 225 11.14 16.63 1.16
N ARG A 226 11.94 16.83 2.20
CA ARG A 226 11.89 16.04 3.43
C ARG A 226 10.91 16.63 4.47
N LEU A 227 11.00 17.94 4.72
CA LEU A 227 10.22 18.58 5.78
C LEU A 227 8.72 18.66 5.47
N GLU A 228 8.34 18.64 4.21
CA GLU A 228 6.96 18.60 3.76
C GLU A 228 6.23 17.35 4.30
N ALA A 229 6.90 16.20 4.33
CA ALA A 229 6.34 14.97 4.84
C ALA A 229 5.81 15.08 6.29
N LEU A 230 6.47 15.85 7.14
CA LEU A 230 6.01 16.03 8.52
C LEU A 230 4.70 16.82 8.58
N ARG A 231 4.54 17.82 7.71
CA ARG A 231 3.30 18.62 7.62
C ARG A 231 2.13 17.78 7.09
N GLU A 232 2.37 17.00 6.04
CA GLU A 232 1.37 16.10 5.47
C GLU A 232 0.90 15.04 6.49
N VAL A 233 1.85 14.44 7.20
CA VAL A 233 1.55 13.46 8.25
C VAL A 233 0.78 14.08 9.41
N GLU A 234 1.20 15.26 9.90
CA GLU A 234 0.52 15.99 10.98
C GLU A 234 -0.91 16.34 10.59
N GLN A 235 -1.11 16.80 9.35
CA GLN A 235 -2.41 17.15 8.82
C GLN A 235 -3.32 15.92 8.75
N ASP A 236 -2.88 14.83 8.13
CA ASP A 236 -3.68 13.61 8.01
C ASP A 236 -4.06 13.01 9.38
N ILE A 237 -3.15 13.06 10.37
CA ILE A 237 -3.45 12.66 11.75
C ILE A 237 -4.54 13.58 12.36
N SER A 238 -4.42 14.89 12.18
CA SER A 238 -5.39 15.85 12.70
C SER A 238 -6.77 15.72 12.04
N GLU A 239 -6.82 15.25 10.80
CA GLU A 239 -8.02 14.98 10.03
C GLU A 239 -8.68 13.63 10.37
N GLY A 240 -8.03 12.79 11.17
CA GLY A 240 -8.61 11.53 11.66
C GLY A 240 -8.03 10.26 11.02
N ALA A 241 -6.82 10.29 10.47
CA ALA A 241 -6.13 9.06 10.08
C ALA A 241 -5.76 8.21 11.30
N ASP A 242 -6.11 6.93 11.29
CA ASP A 242 -5.76 5.96 12.35
C ASP A 242 -4.34 5.39 12.14
N ILE A 243 -3.92 5.31 10.90
CA ILE A 243 -2.62 4.79 10.47
C ILE A 243 -2.10 5.70 9.37
N ILE A 244 -0.81 6.00 9.41
CA ILE A 244 -0.14 6.77 8.38
C ILE A 244 0.81 5.90 7.56
N MET A 245 1.01 6.23 6.28
CA MET A 245 1.90 5.50 5.40
C MET A 245 2.86 6.42 4.66
N ILE A 246 4.10 5.96 4.54
CA ILE A 246 5.13 6.56 3.67
C ILE A 246 5.27 5.70 2.41
N LYS A 247 5.24 6.34 1.25
CA LYS A 247 5.37 5.67 -0.06
C LYS A 247 6.21 6.52 -1.03
N PRO A 248 7.26 5.96 -1.64
CA PRO A 248 7.86 4.62 -1.46
C PRO A 248 8.54 4.41 -0.11
N ALA A 249 9.13 3.19 0.09
CA ALA A 249 9.78 2.86 1.35
C ALA A 249 11.31 2.93 1.28
N LEU A 250 11.94 2.13 0.41
CA LEU A 250 13.38 1.84 0.49
C LEU A 250 14.27 3.07 0.33
N SER A 251 13.94 3.95 -0.62
CA SER A 251 14.70 5.19 -0.84
C SER A 251 14.26 6.36 0.06
N TYR A 252 13.32 6.13 0.97
CA TYR A 252 12.73 7.12 1.87
C TYR A 252 12.79 6.70 3.35
N LEU A 253 13.78 5.86 3.71
CA LEU A 253 13.95 5.39 5.10
C LEU A 253 14.30 6.52 6.07
N ASP A 254 14.89 7.61 5.60
CA ASP A 254 15.11 8.84 6.35
C ASP A 254 13.78 9.48 6.74
N ILE A 255 12.82 9.56 5.81
CA ILE A 255 11.46 10.05 6.07
C ILE A 255 10.73 9.14 7.06
N VAL A 256 10.81 7.81 6.84
CA VAL A 256 10.22 6.81 7.73
C VAL A 256 10.75 6.99 9.17
N ARG A 257 12.07 7.17 9.31
CA ARG A 257 12.70 7.37 10.62
C ARG A 257 12.26 8.68 11.26
N GLU A 258 12.25 9.76 10.51
CA GLU A 258 11.87 11.08 11.00
C GLU A 258 10.41 11.14 11.43
N VAL A 259 9.50 10.57 10.64
CA VAL A 259 8.08 10.46 10.99
C VAL A 259 7.91 9.62 12.26
N ARG A 260 8.60 8.47 12.37
CA ARG A 260 8.55 7.64 13.59
C ARG A 260 9.05 8.36 14.84
N ASP A 261 10.03 9.25 14.71
CA ASP A 261 10.58 10.00 15.83
C ASP A 261 9.68 11.14 16.28
N ASN A 262 8.81 11.64 15.43
CA ASN A 262 7.95 12.80 15.71
C ASN A 262 6.49 12.45 16.01
N PHE A 263 6.00 11.26 15.61
CA PHE A 263 4.59 10.88 15.76
C PHE A 263 4.44 9.49 16.36
N ASP A 264 3.51 9.34 17.30
CA ASP A 264 3.17 8.04 17.93
C ASP A 264 2.07 7.26 17.18
N CYS A 265 1.66 7.72 15.99
CA CYS A 265 0.71 7.02 15.15
C CYS A 265 1.33 5.72 14.59
N PRO A 266 0.56 4.63 14.44
CA PRO A 266 1.03 3.43 13.73
C PRO A 266 1.50 3.77 12.32
N LEU A 267 2.74 3.33 11.97
CA LEU A 267 3.40 3.68 10.72
C LEU A 267 3.44 2.49 9.77
N ALA A 268 2.85 2.64 8.60
CA ALA A 268 2.97 1.73 7.47
C ALA A 268 3.96 2.26 6.43
N VAL A 269 4.52 1.35 5.64
CA VAL A 269 5.31 1.69 4.45
C VAL A 269 4.91 0.81 3.28
N TYR A 270 5.09 1.30 2.07
CA TYR A 270 4.89 0.49 0.87
C TYR A 270 6.24 0.19 0.20
N ASN A 271 6.64 -1.09 0.23
CA ASN A 271 7.68 -1.62 -0.62
C ASN A 271 7.13 -1.73 -2.04
N VAL A 272 7.33 -0.68 -2.83
CA VAL A 272 6.61 -0.44 -4.09
C VAL A 272 7.08 -1.31 -5.25
N SER A 273 6.32 -1.27 -6.31
CA SER A 273 6.47 -2.12 -7.49
C SER A 273 7.86 -2.06 -8.13
N GLY A 274 8.46 -0.87 -8.24
CA GLY A 274 9.82 -0.72 -8.76
C GLY A 274 10.88 -1.31 -7.83
N GLU A 275 10.73 -1.13 -6.52
CA GLU A 275 11.63 -1.73 -5.53
C GLU A 275 11.58 -3.27 -5.61
N TYR A 276 10.37 -3.84 -5.72
CA TYR A 276 10.14 -5.26 -5.92
C TYR A 276 10.75 -5.77 -7.23
N ALA A 277 10.44 -5.11 -8.35
CA ALA A 277 10.91 -5.52 -9.68
C ALA A 277 12.44 -5.48 -9.80
N MET A 278 13.10 -4.50 -9.18
CA MET A 278 14.57 -4.41 -9.13
C MET A 278 15.18 -5.63 -8.42
N ILE A 279 14.62 -6.07 -7.28
CA ILE A 279 15.09 -7.26 -6.57
C ILE A 279 14.88 -8.51 -7.43
N LYS A 280 13.67 -8.72 -7.96
CA LYS A 280 13.35 -9.89 -8.80
C LYS A 280 14.25 -9.96 -10.04
N THR A 281 14.48 -8.83 -10.72
CA THR A 281 15.33 -8.76 -11.91
C THR A 281 16.79 -9.04 -11.58
N ALA A 282 17.32 -8.44 -10.51
CA ALA A 282 18.70 -8.67 -10.10
C ALA A 282 18.92 -10.12 -9.63
N ALA A 283 17.95 -10.71 -8.96
CA ALA A 283 18.01 -12.12 -8.55
C ALA A 283 17.94 -13.07 -9.74
N ALA A 284 17.04 -12.82 -10.70
CA ALA A 284 16.93 -13.61 -11.94
C ALA A 284 18.22 -13.57 -12.77
N ALA A 285 18.95 -12.44 -12.73
CA ALA A 285 20.27 -12.29 -13.36
C ALA A 285 21.43 -12.90 -12.54
N GLY A 286 21.17 -13.47 -11.35
CA GLY A 286 22.17 -14.07 -10.48
C GLY A 286 23.10 -13.09 -9.78
N LEU A 287 22.74 -11.78 -9.74
CA LEU A 287 23.55 -10.74 -9.13
C LEU A 287 23.39 -10.68 -7.60
N VAL A 288 22.25 -11.11 -7.08
CA VAL A 288 21.92 -11.13 -5.65
C VAL A 288 21.18 -12.42 -5.28
N ASP A 289 21.29 -12.83 -4.02
CA ASP A 289 20.44 -13.88 -3.44
C ASP A 289 19.08 -13.28 -3.08
N GLU A 290 18.03 -13.74 -3.74
CA GLU A 290 16.67 -13.19 -3.63
C GLU A 290 16.15 -13.19 -2.17
N LYS A 291 16.24 -14.34 -1.50
CA LYS A 291 15.77 -14.47 -0.13
C LYS A 291 16.49 -13.52 0.81
N ARG A 292 17.83 -13.48 0.73
CA ARG A 292 18.64 -12.66 1.63
C ARG A 292 18.41 -11.18 1.41
N ILE A 293 18.42 -10.70 0.16
CA ILE A 293 18.23 -9.27 -0.12
C ILE A 293 16.83 -8.80 0.22
N THR A 294 15.81 -9.63 -0.04
CA THR A 294 14.42 -9.33 0.33
C THR A 294 14.26 -9.18 1.84
N LEU A 295 14.73 -10.16 2.62
CA LEU A 295 14.67 -10.11 4.07
C LEU A 295 15.44 -8.91 4.64
N GLU A 296 16.60 -8.58 4.09
CA GLU A 296 17.40 -7.43 4.51
C GLU A 296 16.68 -6.11 4.18
N THR A 297 16.06 -6.00 3.01
CA THR A 297 15.27 -4.84 2.57
C THR A 297 14.10 -4.59 3.51
N LEU A 298 13.27 -5.61 3.78
CA LEU A 298 12.12 -5.46 4.67
C LEU A 298 12.54 -5.20 6.12
N LEU A 299 13.63 -5.83 6.58
CA LEU A 299 14.20 -5.55 7.90
C LEU A 299 14.71 -4.10 8.02
N SER A 300 15.23 -3.51 6.93
CA SER A 300 15.65 -2.11 6.92
C SER A 300 14.47 -1.15 7.14
N MET A 301 13.31 -1.45 6.58
CA MET A 301 12.07 -0.70 6.79
C MET A 301 11.59 -0.81 8.25
N LYS A 302 11.63 -2.02 8.82
CA LYS A 302 11.35 -2.24 10.26
C LYS A 302 12.30 -1.44 11.14
N ARG A 303 13.60 -1.47 10.85
CA ARG A 303 14.62 -0.74 11.61
C ARG A 303 14.44 0.77 11.51
N ALA A 304 13.94 1.30 10.39
CA ALA A 304 13.59 2.69 10.23
C ALA A 304 12.36 3.09 11.08
N GLY A 305 11.49 2.13 11.44
CA GLY A 305 10.35 2.38 12.33
C GLY A 305 9.00 1.89 11.82
N ALA A 306 8.95 1.29 10.64
CA ALA A 306 7.70 0.76 10.10
C ALA A 306 7.13 -0.35 10.99
N LYS A 307 5.84 -0.27 11.29
CA LYS A 307 5.09 -1.35 11.95
C LYS A 307 4.52 -2.32 10.93
N MET A 308 3.99 -1.80 9.83
CA MET A 308 3.37 -2.56 8.74
C MET A 308 4.10 -2.31 7.44
N ILE A 309 4.24 -3.35 6.63
CA ILE A 309 4.88 -3.28 5.30
C ILE A 309 3.96 -3.90 4.26
N ILE A 310 3.48 -3.08 3.33
CA ILE A 310 2.82 -3.57 2.14
C ILE A 310 3.92 -4.00 1.16
N THR A 311 3.90 -5.26 0.73
CA THR A 311 4.92 -5.78 -0.17
C THR A 311 4.41 -6.92 -1.04
N TYR A 312 4.82 -6.94 -2.29
CA TYR A 312 4.57 -8.05 -3.23
C TYR A 312 5.35 -9.31 -2.85
N HIS A 313 6.38 -9.22 -2.01
CA HIS A 313 7.12 -10.35 -1.46
C HIS A 313 6.39 -11.06 -0.32
N ALA A 314 5.21 -10.61 0.10
CA ALA A 314 4.58 -11.06 1.35
C ALA A 314 4.41 -12.57 1.45
N LEU A 315 3.89 -13.24 0.41
CA LEU A 315 3.71 -14.70 0.40
C LEU A 315 5.05 -15.45 0.45
N ASP A 316 6.05 -15.00 -0.30
CA ASP A 316 7.38 -15.62 -0.30
C ASP A 316 8.06 -15.46 1.06
N VAL A 317 8.01 -14.26 1.62
CA VAL A 317 8.59 -13.97 2.95
C VAL A 317 7.89 -14.75 4.05
N ALA A 318 6.57 -14.86 4.00
CA ALA A 318 5.82 -15.66 4.98
C ALA A 318 6.20 -17.14 4.96
N ARG A 319 6.55 -17.69 3.77
CA ARG A 319 7.08 -19.06 3.66
C ARG A 319 8.53 -19.21 4.14
N TRP A 320 9.29 -18.11 4.17
CA TRP A 320 10.70 -18.13 4.57
C TRP A 320 10.94 -17.91 6.05
N LEU A 321 10.01 -17.26 6.76
CA LEU A 321 10.06 -17.00 8.20
C LEU A 321 9.55 -18.19 9.02
#